data_f430561a238b42176c63c35cb7f23f3f
#
_entry.id   f430561a238b42176c63c35cb7f23f3f
#
_cell.length_a   1.000
_cell.length_b   1.000
_cell.length_c   1.000
_cell.angle_alpha   90.00
_cell.angle_beta   90.00
_cell.angle_gamma   90.00
#
_symmetry.space_group_name_H-M   'P 1'
#
loop_
_entity.id
_entity.type
_entity.pdbx_description
1 polymer ?
#
loop_
_entity_poly.entity_id
_entity_poly.type
_entity_poly.pdbx_seq_one_letter_code
_entity_poly.pdbx_strand_id
1 'polypeptide(L)'
;MSKQFDLIVWDWDGTLADSTGMITQAIVSAAAQVGLPSLDPQVASNIIGLGLKESIYVLFGDIPAEKAQALARQYTANYYAGESEIPLFAGAADTIKTLNKRGFKLAVATGKGRRGLNLALEHCGLGNYFHATKTVDECFSKPHPQMLDELMDELVVRPERTLMIGDTSYDLQMAQNANVQAVAVTYGAQSRDKLSGYNSIAMFNQFEDLSTFLLSL
;
A
#
# COMPACT_ATOMS: atom_id res chain seq x y z
N MET A 1 -3.41 13.31 -27.89
CA MET A 1 -2.37 12.27 -27.75
C MET A 1 -2.98 11.08 -27.04
N SER A 2 -2.68 9.85 -27.43
CA SER A 2 -3.17 8.66 -26.70
C SER A 2 -2.44 8.60 -25.35
N LYS A 3 -3.18 8.39 -24.25
CA LYS A 3 -2.58 8.19 -22.93
C LYS A 3 -1.63 6.98 -22.97
N GLN A 4 -0.51 7.06 -22.24
CA GLN A 4 0.40 5.91 -22.10
C GLN A 4 -0.24 4.81 -21.24
N PHE A 5 -0.99 5.17 -20.20
CA PHE A 5 -1.69 4.25 -19.29
C PHE A 5 -3.19 4.52 -19.28
N ASP A 6 -3.98 3.48 -19.02
CA ASP A 6 -5.43 3.56 -18.84
C ASP A 6 -5.83 3.31 -17.38
N LEU A 7 -5.02 2.51 -16.65
CA LEU A 7 -5.23 2.13 -15.27
C LEU A 7 -4.03 2.56 -14.41
N ILE A 8 -4.30 3.24 -13.30
CA ILE A 8 -3.33 3.55 -12.26
C ILE A 8 -3.75 2.82 -10.99
N VAL A 9 -2.92 1.90 -10.52
CA VAL A 9 -3.12 1.13 -9.29
C VAL A 9 -2.25 1.73 -8.20
N TRP A 10 -2.83 2.00 -7.06
CA TRP A 10 -2.18 2.61 -5.91
C TRP A 10 -2.04 1.62 -4.76
N ASP A 11 -0.90 1.59 -4.11
CA ASP A 11 -0.89 1.17 -2.72
C ASP A 11 -1.54 2.25 -1.84
N TRP A 12 -1.86 1.90 -0.60
CA TRP A 12 -2.52 2.80 0.34
C TRP A 12 -1.57 3.36 1.40
N ASP A 13 -1.09 2.48 2.29
CA ASP A 13 -0.28 2.85 3.46
C ASP A 13 1.15 3.25 3.06
N GLY A 14 1.55 4.49 3.30
CA GLY A 14 2.85 5.02 2.86
C GLY A 14 2.89 5.55 1.42
N THR A 15 1.82 5.35 0.64
CA THR A 15 1.72 5.83 -0.75
C THR A 15 0.68 6.94 -0.90
N LEU A 16 -0.57 6.72 -0.49
CA LEU A 16 -1.64 7.74 -0.44
C LEU A 16 -1.85 8.28 0.97
N ALA A 17 -1.76 7.42 1.99
CA ALA A 17 -1.94 7.77 3.39
C ALA A 17 -0.60 7.82 4.13
N ASP A 18 -0.39 8.85 4.96
CA ASP A 18 0.78 9.00 5.83
C ASP A 18 0.58 8.19 7.12
N SER A 19 0.57 6.87 6.96
CA SER A 19 0.22 5.89 8.00
C SER A 19 1.41 5.11 8.54
N THR A 20 2.59 5.23 7.94
CA THR A 20 3.75 4.37 8.24
C THR A 20 4.20 4.46 9.70
N GLY A 21 4.19 5.67 10.28
CA GLY A 21 4.51 5.89 11.69
C GLY A 21 3.53 5.21 12.63
N MET A 22 2.23 5.30 12.34
CA MET A 22 1.18 4.68 13.15
C MET A 22 1.23 3.16 13.06
N ILE A 23 1.40 2.58 11.87
CA ILE A 23 1.52 1.13 11.68
C ILE A 23 2.71 0.60 12.47
N THR A 24 3.86 1.27 12.35
CA THR A 24 5.08 0.91 13.09
C THR A 24 4.86 0.96 14.60
N GLN A 25 4.29 2.04 15.11
CA GLN A 25 3.98 2.20 16.54
C GLN A 25 3.00 1.14 17.02
N ALA A 26 1.96 0.84 16.24
CA ALA A 26 0.94 -0.14 16.60
C ALA A 26 1.53 -1.55 16.75
N ILE A 27 2.40 -2.00 15.84
CA ILE A 27 3.00 -3.34 15.91
C ILE A 27 4.06 -3.46 17.01
N VAL A 28 4.89 -2.42 17.20
CA VAL A 28 5.89 -2.36 18.29
C VAL A 28 5.21 -2.42 19.65
N SER A 29 4.16 -1.62 19.85
CA SER A 29 3.38 -1.61 21.09
C SER A 29 2.66 -2.94 21.31
N ALA A 30 2.06 -3.52 20.28
CA ALA A 30 1.37 -4.80 20.38
C ALA A 30 2.33 -5.94 20.76
N ALA A 31 3.54 -5.97 20.19
CA ALA A 31 4.55 -6.97 20.53
C ALA A 31 4.93 -6.90 22.01
N ALA A 32 5.17 -5.70 22.54
CA ALA A 32 5.47 -5.49 23.96
C ALA A 32 4.31 -5.94 24.85
N GLN A 33 3.06 -5.59 24.49
CA GLN A 33 1.85 -5.92 25.27
C GLN A 33 1.57 -7.42 25.36
N VAL A 34 1.96 -8.20 24.35
CA VAL A 34 1.79 -9.66 24.36
C VAL A 34 3.04 -10.42 24.81
N GLY A 35 4.07 -9.71 25.30
CA GLY A 35 5.30 -10.28 25.84
C GLY A 35 6.17 -10.96 24.77
N LEU A 36 6.20 -10.42 23.55
CA LEU A 36 7.17 -10.76 22.51
C LEU A 36 8.44 -9.91 22.65
N PRO A 37 9.56 -10.29 22.02
CA PRO A 37 10.78 -9.48 22.01
C PRO A 37 10.51 -8.06 21.50
N SER A 38 11.26 -7.10 22.03
CA SER A 38 11.19 -5.71 21.57
C SER A 38 11.59 -5.61 20.11
N LEU A 39 10.86 -4.82 19.35
CA LEU A 39 11.12 -4.56 17.94
C LEU A 39 11.81 -3.20 17.77
N ASP A 40 12.85 -3.17 16.96
CA ASP A 40 13.37 -1.93 16.43
C ASP A 40 12.33 -1.32 15.45
N PRO A 41 11.93 -0.06 15.61
CA PRO A 41 10.99 0.59 14.69
C PRO A 41 11.40 0.53 13.23
N GLN A 42 12.70 0.60 12.91
CA GLN A 42 13.19 0.47 11.53
C GLN A 42 12.98 -0.94 10.97
N VAL A 43 13.14 -1.96 11.82
CA VAL A 43 12.83 -3.35 11.43
C VAL A 43 11.32 -3.52 11.28
N ALA A 44 10.54 -2.97 12.20
CA ALA A 44 9.08 -3.02 12.16
C ALA A 44 8.49 -2.34 10.93
N SER A 45 9.06 -1.23 10.46
CA SER A 45 8.58 -0.54 9.26
C SER A 45 8.74 -1.36 7.97
N ASN A 46 9.65 -2.32 7.94
CA ASN A 46 9.90 -3.15 6.75
C ASN A 46 8.74 -4.09 6.37
N ILE A 47 7.77 -4.31 7.28
CA ILE A 47 6.62 -5.18 6.99
C ILE A 47 5.45 -4.43 6.34
N ILE A 48 5.52 -3.10 6.29
CA ILE A 48 4.46 -2.30 5.68
C ILE A 48 4.29 -2.71 4.22
N GLY A 49 3.04 -2.84 3.79
CA GLY A 49 2.69 -3.36 2.47
C GLY A 49 2.36 -4.86 2.44
N LEU A 50 2.78 -5.64 3.45
CA LEU A 50 2.40 -7.04 3.61
C LEU A 50 1.06 -7.19 4.35
N GLY A 51 0.44 -8.37 4.22
CA GLY A 51 -0.65 -8.79 5.10
C GLY A 51 -0.15 -9.02 6.53
N LEU A 52 -1.07 -8.87 7.51
CA LEU A 52 -0.69 -8.98 8.93
C LEU A 52 -0.09 -10.35 9.30
N LYS A 53 -0.58 -11.43 8.70
CA LYS A 53 -0.07 -12.78 8.93
C LYS A 53 1.38 -12.92 8.45
N GLU A 54 1.67 -12.46 7.24
CA GLU A 54 3.00 -12.45 6.65
C GLU A 54 3.94 -11.52 7.44
N SER A 55 3.43 -10.38 7.86
CA SER A 55 4.15 -9.42 8.71
C SER A 55 4.61 -10.04 10.02
N ILE A 56 3.73 -10.77 10.71
CA ILE A 56 4.05 -11.48 11.96
C ILE A 56 5.15 -12.51 11.72
N TYR A 57 5.05 -13.29 10.64
CA TYR A 57 6.06 -14.29 10.29
C TYR A 57 7.43 -13.66 9.97
N VAL A 58 7.44 -12.54 9.23
CA VAL A 58 8.69 -11.81 8.90
C VAL A 58 9.37 -11.27 10.15
N LEU A 59 8.60 -10.74 11.12
CA LEU A 59 9.14 -10.12 12.32
C LEU A 59 9.58 -11.12 13.40
N PHE A 60 8.88 -12.24 13.53
CA PHE A 60 9.05 -13.14 14.68
C PHE A 60 9.32 -14.59 14.28
N GLY A 61 9.28 -14.91 12.99
CA GLY A 61 9.39 -16.29 12.52
C GLY A 61 8.17 -17.13 12.89
N ASP A 62 8.40 -18.42 13.09
CA ASP A 62 7.36 -19.38 13.46
C ASP A 62 7.13 -19.36 14.98
N ILE A 63 6.20 -18.53 15.42
CA ILE A 63 5.78 -18.42 16.83
C ILE A 63 4.50 -19.23 17.07
N PRO A 64 4.20 -19.64 18.35
CA PRO A 64 2.96 -20.35 18.68
C PRO A 64 1.72 -19.63 18.15
N ALA A 65 0.77 -20.36 17.57
CA ALA A 65 -0.43 -19.79 16.96
C ALA A 65 -1.22 -18.88 17.91
N GLU A 66 -1.29 -19.22 19.20
CA GLU A 66 -1.94 -18.39 20.22
C GLU A 66 -1.26 -17.03 20.38
N LYS A 67 0.08 -17.00 20.34
CA LYS A 67 0.88 -15.76 20.39
C LYS A 67 0.66 -14.91 19.14
N ALA A 68 0.69 -15.53 17.96
CA ALA A 68 0.43 -14.84 16.70
C ALA A 68 -0.99 -14.22 16.67
N GLN A 69 -2.00 -14.95 17.13
CA GLN A 69 -3.37 -14.45 17.25
C GLN A 69 -3.49 -13.32 18.28
N ALA A 70 -2.83 -13.44 19.43
CA ALA A 70 -2.83 -12.39 20.44
C ALA A 70 -2.18 -11.11 19.89
N LEU A 71 -1.04 -11.21 19.20
CA LEU A 71 -0.36 -10.10 18.55
C LEU A 71 -1.26 -9.45 17.49
N ALA A 72 -1.90 -10.25 16.63
CA ALA A 72 -2.81 -9.73 15.60
C ALA A 72 -3.99 -8.96 16.19
N ARG A 73 -4.61 -9.48 17.25
CA ARG A 73 -5.70 -8.77 17.96
C ARG A 73 -5.22 -7.47 18.57
N GLN A 74 -4.06 -7.49 19.22
CA GLN A 74 -3.53 -6.30 19.88
C GLN A 74 -3.09 -5.23 18.89
N TYR A 75 -2.42 -5.64 17.80
CA TYR A 75 -2.09 -4.74 16.68
C TYR A 75 -3.35 -4.08 16.13
N THR A 76 -4.36 -4.86 15.84
CA THR A 76 -5.64 -4.36 15.31
C THR A 76 -6.28 -3.35 16.25
N ALA A 77 -6.29 -3.61 17.56
CA ALA A 77 -6.82 -2.70 18.57
C ALA A 77 -6.02 -1.39 18.61
N ASN A 78 -4.68 -1.47 18.64
CA ASN A 78 -3.81 -0.30 18.67
C ASN A 78 -3.96 0.55 17.39
N TYR A 79 -4.02 -0.11 16.21
CA TYR A 79 -4.16 0.56 14.94
C TYR A 79 -5.48 1.33 14.85
N TYR A 80 -6.62 0.68 15.11
CA TYR A 80 -7.93 1.32 15.01
C TYR A 80 -8.17 2.42 16.05
N ALA A 81 -7.44 2.42 17.16
CA ALA A 81 -7.54 3.51 18.15
C ALA A 81 -7.09 4.87 17.60
N GLY A 82 -6.23 4.89 16.56
CA GLY A 82 -5.72 6.12 15.96
C GLY A 82 -6.03 6.27 14.45
N GLU A 83 -6.76 5.32 13.84
CA GLU A 83 -6.97 5.29 12.37
C GLU A 83 -7.65 6.56 11.83
N SER A 84 -8.58 7.15 12.59
CA SER A 84 -9.27 8.38 12.19
C SER A 84 -8.37 9.62 12.10
N GLU A 85 -7.15 9.55 12.60
CA GLU A 85 -6.18 10.64 12.58
C GLU A 85 -5.18 10.54 11.44
N ILE A 86 -5.22 9.47 10.62
CA ILE A 86 -4.27 9.26 9.53
C ILE A 86 -4.61 10.19 8.35
N PRO A 87 -3.77 11.18 8.04
CA PRO A 87 -4.00 12.05 6.90
C PRO A 87 -3.58 11.38 5.60
N LEU A 88 -4.13 11.83 4.49
CA LEU A 88 -3.52 11.61 3.17
C LEU A 88 -2.29 12.52 3.02
N PHE A 89 -1.33 12.09 2.20
CA PHE A 89 -0.26 12.99 1.78
C PHE A 89 -0.83 14.24 1.11
N ALA A 90 -0.19 15.39 1.33
CA ALA A 90 -0.64 16.67 0.76
C ALA A 90 -0.79 16.57 -0.77
N GLY A 91 -1.96 16.97 -1.29
CA GLY A 91 -2.28 16.91 -2.71
C GLY A 91 -2.81 15.55 -3.22
N ALA A 92 -2.79 14.49 -2.41
CA ALA A 92 -3.23 13.16 -2.84
C ALA A 92 -4.71 13.14 -3.27
N ALA A 93 -5.59 13.71 -2.46
CA ALA A 93 -7.01 13.76 -2.77
C ALA A 93 -7.30 14.50 -4.09
N ASP A 94 -6.65 15.64 -4.32
CA ASP A 94 -6.87 16.44 -5.54
C ASP A 94 -6.28 15.75 -6.78
N THR A 95 -5.16 15.05 -6.62
CA THR A 95 -4.55 14.26 -7.70
C THR A 95 -5.49 13.11 -8.11
N ILE A 96 -6.01 12.34 -7.17
CA ILE A 96 -6.98 11.26 -7.44
C ILE A 96 -8.21 11.79 -8.18
N LYS A 97 -8.82 12.88 -7.68
CA LYS A 97 -10.00 13.51 -8.32
C LYS A 97 -9.69 13.99 -9.74
N THR A 98 -8.51 14.58 -9.96
CA THR A 98 -8.09 15.09 -11.27
C THR A 98 -7.84 13.97 -12.26
N LEU A 99 -7.15 12.91 -11.86
CA LEU A 99 -6.91 11.72 -12.70
C LEU A 99 -8.23 11.05 -13.09
N ASN A 100 -9.16 10.87 -12.13
CA ASN A 100 -10.47 10.34 -12.40
C ASN A 100 -11.22 11.21 -13.43
N LYS A 101 -11.24 12.53 -13.24
CA LYS A 101 -11.87 13.50 -14.20
C LYS A 101 -11.24 13.44 -15.59
N ARG A 102 -9.95 13.11 -15.69
CA ARG A 102 -9.24 12.91 -16.97
C ARG A 102 -9.53 11.54 -17.59
N GLY A 103 -10.34 10.72 -16.96
CA GLY A 103 -10.77 9.41 -17.46
C GLY A 103 -9.73 8.31 -17.29
N PHE A 104 -8.80 8.42 -16.32
CA PHE A 104 -8.04 7.28 -15.89
C PHE A 104 -8.91 6.35 -15.04
N LYS A 105 -8.78 5.04 -15.24
CA LYS A 105 -9.26 4.06 -14.27
C LYS A 105 -8.31 4.08 -13.07
N LEU A 106 -8.87 4.15 -11.86
CA LEU A 106 -8.09 4.17 -10.63
C LEU A 106 -8.47 2.97 -9.78
N ALA A 107 -7.49 2.31 -9.21
CA ALA A 107 -7.70 1.16 -8.34
C ALA A 107 -6.74 1.19 -7.14
N VAL A 108 -7.05 0.40 -6.11
CA VAL A 108 -6.18 0.21 -4.94
C VAL A 108 -5.81 -1.27 -4.84
N ALA A 109 -4.51 -1.54 -4.62
CA ALA A 109 -3.98 -2.86 -4.25
C ALA A 109 -3.18 -2.70 -2.94
N THR A 110 -3.65 -3.25 -1.82
CA THR A 110 -3.08 -2.96 -0.50
C THR A 110 -2.95 -4.17 0.41
N GLY A 111 -1.91 -4.15 1.26
CA GLY A 111 -1.74 -5.08 2.39
C GLY A 111 -2.75 -4.87 3.53
N LYS A 112 -3.55 -3.81 3.48
CA LYS A 112 -4.63 -3.53 4.44
C LYS A 112 -5.78 -4.51 4.29
N GLY A 113 -6.42 -4.88 5.40
CA GLY A 113 -7.65 -5.67 5.36
C GLY A 113 -8.85 -4.86 4.85
N ARG A 114 -9.86 -5.54 4.32
CA ARG A 114 -11.06 -4.94 3.69
C ARG A 114 -11.75 -3.90 4.58
N ARG A 115 -11.95 -4.26 5.86
CA ARG A 115 -12.57 -3.33 6.82
C ARG A 115 -11.77 -2.04 6.97
N GLY A 116 -10.45 -2.13 7.11
CA GLY A 116 -9.58 -0.96 7.27
C GLY A 116 -9.57 -0.08 6.02
N LEU A 117 -9.51 -0.68 4.82
CA LEU A 117 -9.58 0.09 3.59
C LEU A 117 -10.92 0.81 3.43
N ASN A 118 -12.04 0.15 3.74
CA ASN A 118 -13.37 0.77 3.64
C ASN A 118 -13.50 1.98 4.58
N LEU A 119 -13.05 1.86 5.83
CA LEU A 119 -13.04 2.99 6.78
C LEU A 119 -12.15 4.14 6.29
N ALA A 120 -10.97 3.85 5.79
CA ALA A 120 -10.06 4.86 5.25
C ALA A 120 -10.64 5.59 4.03
N LEU A 121 -11.27 4.86 3.11
CA LEU A 121 -11.93 5.43 1.93
C LEU A 121 -13.16 6.29 2.31
N GLU A 122 -13.93 5.85 3.30
CA GLU A 122 -15.06 6.61 3.83
C GLU A 122 -14.58 7.91 4.49
N HIS A 123 -13.56 7.81 5.35
CA HIS A 123 -13.01 8.96 6.08
C HIS A 123 -12.46 10.05 5.15
N CYS A 124 -11.71 9.66 4.12
CA CYS A 124 -11.15 10.62 3.15
C CYS A 124 -12.12 11.03 2.03
N GLY A 125 -13.29 10.39 1.91
CA GLY A 125 -14.28 10.66 0.87
C GLY A 125 -13.84 10.30 -0.56
N LEU A 126 -12.85 9.41 -0.71
CA LEU A 126 -12.31 9.03 -2.02
C LEU A 126 -12.88 7.74 -2.61
N GLY A 127 -13.76 7.03 -1.89
CA GLY A 127 -14.29 5.73 -2.32
C GLY A 127 -14.87 5.72 -3.73
N ASN A 128 -15.62 6.77 -4.09
CA ASN A 128 -16.28 6.88 -5.41
C ASN A 128 -15.32 7.20 -6.58
N TYR A 129 -14.05 7.47 -6.31
CA TYR A 129 -13.05 7.77 -7.35
C TYR A 129 -12.28 6.52 -7.77
N PHE A 130 -12.29 5.46 -6.96
CA PHE A 130 -11.68 4.19 -7.29
C PHE A 130 -12.70 3.25 -7.95
N HIS A 131 -12.33 2.69 -9.10
CA HIS A 131 -13.18 1.79 -9.88
C HIS A 131 -13.20 0.37 -9.33
N ALA A 132 -12.08 -0.05 -8.71
CA ALA A 132 -11.93 -1.34 -8.08
C ALA A 132 -10.88 -1.28 -6.95
N THR A 133 -10.95 -2.19 -5.98
CA THR A 133 -9.96 -2.29 -4.91
C THR A 133 -9.74 -3.75 -4.53
N LYS A 134 -8.48 -4.14 -4.26
CA LYS A 134 -8.11 -5.47 -3.76
C LYS A 134 -7.32 -5.35 -2.47
N THR A 135 -7.61 -6.25 -1.55
CA THR A 135 -7.01 -6.30 -0.21
C THR A 135 -6.46 -7.69 0.08
N VAL A 136 -5.67 -7.83 1.15
CA VAL A 136 -5.14 -9.13 1.59
C VAL A 136 -6.21 -10.11 2.08
N ASP A 137 -7.44 -9.64 2.33
CA ASP A 137 -8.54 -10.53 2.70
C ASP A 137 -9.12 -11.29 1.50
N GLU A 138 -8.81 -10.84 0.27
CA GLU A 138 -9.37 -11.35 -0.97
C GLU A 138 -8.32 -11.99 -1.87
N CYS A 139 -7.06 -11.59 -1.74
CA CYS A 139 -5.96 -12.01 -2.58
C CYS A 139 -4.77 -12.45 -1.74
N PHE A 140 -3.83 -13.17 -2.35
CA PHE A 140 -2.52 -13.38 -1.74
C PHE A 140 -1.82 -12.05 -1.47
N SER A 141 -1.07 -11.99 -0.35
CA SER A 141 -0.27 -10.82 0.00
C SER A 141 0.77 -10.50 -1.06
N LYS A 142 1.09 -9.21 -1.23
CA LYS A 142 2.25 -8.75 -2.00
C LYS A 142 3.51 -9.53 -1.57
N PRO A 143 4.41 -9.93 -2.46
CA PRO A 143 4.52 -9.54 -3.87
C PRO A 143 3.82 -10.50 -4.86
N HIS A 144 2.82 -11.29 -4.43
CA HIS A 144 2.05 -12.13 -5.35
C HIS A 144 1.26 -11.24 -6.34
N PRO A 145 1.23 -11.54 -7.66
CA PRO A 145 0.65 -10.64 -8.66
C PRO A 145 -0.88 -10.60 -8.66
N GLN A 146 -1.55 -11.50 -7.95
CA GLN A 146 -3.01 -11.71 -8.01
C GLN A 146 -3.82 -10.41 -7.88
N MET A 147 -3.46 -9.50 -6.97
CA MET A 147 -4.20 -8.23 -6.83
C MET A 147 -4.21 -7.43 -8.12
N LEU A 148 -3.06 -7.34 -8.82
CA LEU A 148 -2.96 -6.63 -10.10
C LEU A 148 -3.66 -7.38 -11.21
N ASP A 149 -3.49 -8.71 -11.30
CA ASP A 149 -4.14 -9.53 -12.33
C ASP A 149 -5.66 -9.39 -12.25
N GLU A 150 -6.24 -9.53 -11.05
CA GLU A 150 -7.69 -9.39 -10.85
C GLU A 150 -8.20 -7.96 -11.12
N LEU A 151 -7.43 -6.92 -10.77
CA LEU A 151 -7.80 -5.53 -11.08
C LEU A 151 -7.77 -5.26 -12.59
N MET A 152 -6.79 -5.78 -13.29
CA MET A 152 -6.69 -5.66 -14.75
C MET A 152 -7.83 -6.40 -15.46
N ASP A 153 -8.16 -7.60 -15.00
CA ASP A 153 -9.28 -8.39 -15.54
C ASP A 153 -10.62 -7.69 -15.29
N GLU A 154 -10.89 -7.26 -14.05
CA GLU A 154 -12.14 -6.58 -13.67
C GLU A 154 -12.34 -5.28 -14.43
N LEU A 155 -11.27 -4.52 -14.65
CA LEU A 155 -11.30 -3.24 -15.32
C LEU A 155 -11.04 -3.32 -16.84
N VAL A 156 -10.80 -4.52 -17.36
CA VAL A 156 -10.53 -4.77 -18.79
C VAL A 156 -9.39 -3.87 -19.29
N VAL A 157 -8.23 -3.95 -18.62
CA VAL A 157 -7.01 -3.22 -19.01
C VAL A 157 -5.83 -4.18 -19.07
N ARG A 158 -4.98 -4.05 -20.08
CA ARG A 158 -3.80 -4.89 -20.25
C ARG A 158 -2.62 -4.42 -19.40
N PRO A 159 -1.66 -5.30 -19.05
CA PRO A 159 -0.48 -4.95 -18.25
C PRO A 159 0.30 -3.75 -18.78
N GLU A 160 0.49 -3.65 -20.11
CA GLU A 160 1.26 -2.56 -20.74
C GLU A 160 0.56 -1.19 -20.64
N ARG A 161 -0.73 -1.19 -20.26
CA ARG A 161 -1.56 0.00 -20.08
C ARG A 161 -1.84 0.28 -18.60
N THR A 162 -1.19 -0.47 -17.69
CA THR A 162 -1.35 -0.38 -16.24
C THR A 162 -0.07 0.16 -15.61
N LEU A 163 -0.24 1.02 -14.60
CA LEU A 163 0.84 1.59 -13.79
C LEU A 163 0.57 1.29 -12.32
N MET A 164 1.54 0.66 -11.63
CA MET A 164 1.51 0.48 -10.18
C MET A 164 2.31 1.58 -9.49
N ILE A 165 1.78 2.14 -8.40
CA ILE A 165 2.47 3.13 -7.57
C ILE A 165 2.55 2.60 -6.14
N GLY A 166 3.76 2.53 -5.58
CA GLY A 166 3.98 2.03 -4.24
C GLY A 166 5.29 2.50 -3.62
N ASP A 167 5.38 2.37 -2.30
CA ASP A 167 6.51 2.81 -1.48
C ASP A 167 7.36 1.66 -0.94
N THR A 168 7.02 0.42 -1.31
CA THR A 168 7.73 -0.76 -0.86
C THR A 168 8.25 -1.63 -1.99
N SER A 169 9.29 -2.42 -1.70
CA SER A 169 9.79 -3.45 -2.59
C SER A 169 8.74 -4.51 -2.94
N TYR A 170 7.74 -4.69 -2.08
CA TYR A 170 6.63 -5.62 -2.31
C TYR A 170 5.72 -5.15 -3.44
N ASP A 171 5.49 -3.84 -3.56
CA ASP A 171 4.75 -3.22 -4.65
C ASP A 171 5.45 -3.38 -5.99
N LEU A 172 6.74 -3.04 -5.99
CA LEU A 172 7.55 -3.08 -7.20
C LEU A 172 7.73 -4.52 -7.71
N GLN A 173 7.93 -5.48 -6.79
CA GLN A 173 8.03 -6.89 -7.13
C GLN A 173 6.67 -7.45 -7.60
N MET A 174 5.55 -7.03 -6.99
CA MET A 174 4.21 -7.40 -7.44
C MET A 174 3.97 -6.90 -8.87
N ALA A 175 4.33 -5.65 -9.16
CA ALA A 175 4.23 -5.08 -10.50
C ALA A 175 5.08 -5.87 -11.51
N GLN A 176 6.33 -6.19 -11.16
CA GLN A 176 7.21 -7.01 -12.01
C GLN A 176 6.61 -8.39 -12.26
N ASN A 177 6.07 -9.06 -11.24
CA ASN A 177 5.46 -10.38 -11.35
C ASN A 177 4.19 -10.38 -12.22
N ALA A 178 3.45 -9.25 -12.26
CA ALA A 178 2.29 -9.04 -13.12
C ALA A 178 2.63 -8.44 -14.50
N ASN A 179 3.91 -8.25 -14.83
CA ASN A 179 4.38 -7.55 -16.05
C ASN A 179 3.83 -6.12 -16.20
N VAL A 180 3.61 -5.43 -15.08
CA VAL A 180 3.11 -4.06 -15.00
C VAL A 180 4.27 -3.10 -14.74
N GLN A 181 4.24 -1.91 -15.35
CA GLN A 181 5.20 -0.86 -15.03
C GLN A 181 4.93 -0.27 -13.65
N ALA A 182 6.00 0.13 -12.95
CA ALA A 182 5.89 0.68 -11.61
C ALA A 182 6.54 2.05 -11.48
N VAL A 183 5.99 2.86 -10.59
CA VAL A 183 6.59 4.08 -10.04
C VAL A 183 6.82 3.85 -8.56
N ALA A 184 8.04 4.12 -8.10
CA ALA A 184 8.41 4.05 -6.71
C ALA A 184 8.24 5.41 -6.02
N VAL A 185 7.83 5.41 -4.76
CA VAL A 185 7.86 6.60 -3.90
C VAL A 185 8.69 6.32 -2.65
N THR A 186 9.48 7.30 -2.22
CA THR A 186 10.45 7.16 -1.13
C THR A 186 10.10 7.98 0.11
N TYR A 187 8.92 8.58 0.11
CA TYR A 187 8.37 9.29 1.27
C TYR A 187 7.56 8.37 2.20
N GLY A 188 7.39 7.09 1.83
CA GLY A 188 6.70 6.07 2.60
C GLY A 188 7.63 5.22 3.48
N ALA A 189 7.40 3.90 3.53
CA ALA A 189 8.05 2.99 4.47
C ALA A 189 9.49 2.64 4.13
N GLN A 190 9.86 2.58 2.83
CA GLN A 190 11.18 2.09 2.44
C GLN A 190 12.03 3.19 1.78
N SER A 191 13.34 3.14 2.10
CA SER A 191 14.31 4.11 1.59
C SER A 191 14.57 3.93 0.09
N ARG A 192 15.07 5.01 -0.54
CA ARG A 192 15.53 5.01 -1.93
C ARG A 192 16.53 3.89 -2.23
N ASP A 193 17.48 3.66 -1.34
CA ASP A 193 18.53 2.64 -1.55
C ASP A 193 17.91 1.24 -1.65
N LYS A 194 16.91 0.93 -0.83
CA LYS A 194 16.19 -0.34 -0.88
C LYS A 194 15.37 -0.49 -2.16
N LEU A 195 14.67 0.57 -2.57
CA LEU A 195 13.81 0.55 -3.75
C LEU A 195 14.59 0.56 -5.06
N SER A 196 15.81 1.12 -5.09
CA SER A 196 16.65 1.19 -6.30
C SER A 196 17.09 -0.16 -6.87
N GLY A 197 16.97 -1.23 -6.07
CA GLY A 197 17.21 -2.61 -6.52
C GLY A 197 16.06 -3.21 -7.37
N TYR A 198 14.94 -2.48 -7.52
CA TYR A 198 13.76 -2.94 -8.24
C TYR A 198 13.48 -2.07 -9.48
N ASN A 199 12.87 -2.69 -10.50
CA ASN A 199 12.54 -1.97 -11.73
C ASN A 199 11.40 -0.97 -11.46
N SER A 200 11.65 0.31 -11.72
CA SER A 200 10.64 1.36 -11.75
C SER A 200 10.95 2.35 -12.87
N ILE A 201 9.92 2.90 -13.52
CA ILE A 201 10.09 3.89 -14.60
C ILE A 201 10.43 5.28 -14.07
N ALA A 202 10.10 5.54 -12.80
CA ALA A 202 10.43 6.79 -12.09
C ALA A 202 10.41 6.54 -10.58
N MET A 203 11.08 7.46 -9.83
CA MET A 203 11.12 7.41 -8.37
C MET A 203 11.04 8.83 -7.80
N PHE A 204 10.06 9.07 -6.92
CA PHE A 204 9.78 10.40 -6.37
C PHE A 204 9.95 10.43 -4.85
N ASN A 205 10.53 11.52 -4.34
CA ASN A 205 10.75 11.74 -2.91
C ASN A 205 9.63 12.56 -2.24
N GLN A 206 8.74 13.13 -3.02
CA GLN A 206 7.62 13.95 -2.57
C GLN A 206 6.39 13.65 -3.40
N PHE A 207 5.20 13.72 -2.76
CA PHE A 207 3.94 13.48 -3.46
C PHE A 207 3.68 14.52 -4.57
N GLU A 208 4.10 15.76 -4.38
CA GLU A 208 3.93 16.83 -5.37
C GLU A 208 4.61 16.53 -6.70
N ASP A 209 5.83 15.97 -6.66
CA ASP A 209 6.57 15.58 -7.86
C ASP A 209 5.89 14.40 -8.57
N LEU A 210 5.42 13.41 -7.81
CA LEU A 210 4.61 12.31 -8.33
C LEU A 210 3.34 12.84 -9.00
N SER A 211 2.62 13.73 -8.34
CA SER A 211 1.40 14.36 -8.88
C SER A 211 1.68 15.05 -10.22
N THR A 212 2.73 15.85 -10.28
CA THR A 212 3.14 16.56 -11.50
C THR A 212 3.42 15.57 -12.64
N PHE A 213 4.15 14.50 -12.37
CA PHE A 213 4.41 13.44 -13.33
C PHE A 213 3.11 12.78 -13.83
N LEU A 214 2.24 12.35 -12.93
CA LEU A 214 0.98 11.69 -13.27
C LEU A 214 0.05 12.60 -14.06
N LEU A 215 0.03 13.89 -13.75
CA LEU A 215 -0.77 14.87 -14.48
C LEU A 215 -0.14 15.26 -15.84
N SER A 216 1.05 14.83 -16.15
CA SER A 216 1.67 14.99 -17.48
C SER A 216 1.42 13.83 -18.45
N LEU A 217 0.90 12.68 -17.92
CA LEU A 217 0.54 11.50 -18.71
C LEU A 217 -0.75 11.75 -19.53
#